data_563e846a34ace0145e6978137d097dc0
#
_entry.id   563e846a34ace0145e6978137d097dc0
#
_cell.length_a   1.000
_cell.length_b   1.000
_cell.length_c   1.000
_cell.angle_alpha   90.00
_cell.angle_beta   90.00
_cell.angle_gamma   90.00
#
_symmetry.space_group_name_H-M   'P 1'
#
loop_
_entity.id
_entity.type
_entity.pdbx_description
1 polymer ?
#
loop_
_entity_poly.entity_id
_entity_poly.type
_entity_poly.pdbx_seq_one_letter_code
_entity_poly.pdbx_strand_id
1 'polypeptide(L)'
;MKVLRMADADLRNKRVLIREDLNVPVHEGVVTSDARIRAAVPTIRYALDQHAKVFILSHLGRPQEGKYDEQLSLAPVAARLSDLLGKPVPLRKDWLEGVDCAPGDAVLCENVRFNKGEKKDAEALARKMAELCDVFVMDAFGTAHRAEASTHGVARFAKIACAGPLLAGELEALETALHEPARPLVAIVGGSKVSTKLTVLESLLEKVDKLIVGGGIANTFLAATGIGVGKSLHEAEMLDVARRLMDKARAAGTELPLPTDVVVAKEFAATAHADVRSIHDVRPDEMILDIGPDTADHFSALLQSAGTIIWNGPVGVFEFEQFGEGTRAVALAIARSKAFSLAGGGDTLAAIEKYGVEDGISYISTGGGAFLEFVEGKTLPAVAVLEERARE
;
A
#
# COMPACT_ATOMS: atom_id res chain seq x y z
N MET A 1 -0.05 -16.46 7.88
CA MET A 1 0.94 -15.78 8.79
C MET A 1 0.44 -15.87 10.23
N LYS A 2 1.26 -16.40 11.16
CA LYS A 2 0.82 -16.61 12.54
C LYS A 2 1.49 -15.57 13.45
N VAL A 3 0.75 -14.55 13.84
CA VAL A 3 1.18 -13.50 14.77
C VAL A 3 0.22 -13.45 15.96
N LEU A 4 0.72 -13.03 17.12
CA LEU A 4 -0.15 -12.71 18.26
C LEU A 4 -0.95 -11.45 17.91
N ARG A 5 -2.24 -11.45 18.15
CA ARG A 5 -3.11 -10.28 17.92
C ARG A 5 -3.25 -9.45 19.20
N MET A 6 -3.39 -8.16 19.03
CA MET A 6 -3.66 -7.24 20.15
C MET A 6 -4.87 -7.68 21.01
N ALA A 7 -5.91 -8.22 20.34
CA ALA A 7 -7.12 -8.69 21.00
C ALA A 7 -6.89 -9.90 21.95
N ASP A 8 -5.81 -10.65 21.73
CA ASP A 8 -5.47 -11.83 22.53
C ASP A 8 -4.51 -11.49 23.70
N ALA A 9 -4.06 -10.24 23.78
CA ALA A 9 -3.18 -9.76 24.83
C ALA A 9 -3.97 -9.10 25.97
N ASP A 10 -3.56 -9.34 27.23
CA ASP A 10 -4.08 -8.60 28.37
C ASP A 10 -3.49 -7.19 28.41
N LEU A 11 -4.33 -6.18 28.19
CA LEU A 11 -3.94 -4.78 28.16
C LEU A 11 -4.30 -4.01 29.42
N ARG A 12 -5.09 -4.60 30.34
CA ARG A 12 -5.63 -3.91 31.50
C ARG A 12 -4.52 -3.42 32.44
N ASN A 13 -4.51 -2.11 32.65
CA ASN A 13 -3.50 -1.41 33.47
C ASN A 13 -2.06 -1.58 32.96
N LYS A 14 -1.86 -2.11 31.75
CA LYS A 14 -0.54 -2.27 31.14
C LYS A 14 -0.09 -0.99 30.43
N ARG A 15 1.22 -0.82 30.33
CA ARG A 15 1.83 0.16 29.43
C ARG A 15 1.84 -0.43 28.05
N VAL A 16 1.03 0.14 27.16
CA VAL A 16 0.85 -0.34 25.79
C VAL A 16 1.46 0.66 24.83
N LEU A 17 2.51 0.26 24.14
CA LEU A 17 3.21 1.05 23.14
C LEU A 17 2.70 0.66 21.76
N ILE A 18 2.01 1.57 21.08
CA ILE A 18 1.39 1.30 19.76
C ILE A 18 2.14 2.05 18.68
N ARG A 19 2.67 1.33 17.70
CA ARG A 19 3.27 1.92 16.50
C ARG A 19 2.22 2.08 15.42
N GLU A 20 1.82 3.32 15.18
CA GLU A 20 0.86 3.73 14.16
C GLU A 20 1.54 4.40 12.96
N ASP A 21 0.88 4.42 11.81
CA ASP A 21 1.26 5.25 10.68
C ASP A 21 0.40 6.52 10.64
N LEU A 22 0.88 7.55 11.34
CA LEU A 22 0.25 8.88 11.38
C LEU A 22 1.02 9.89 10.51
N ASN A 23 1.73 9.40 9.49
CA ASN A 23 2.45 10.22 8.53
C ASN A 23 1.47 10.84 7.54
N VAL A 24 0.89 11.95 7.92
CA VAL A 24 -0.15 12.69 7.19
C VAL A 24 0.41 13.98 6.61
N PRO A 25 -0.20 14.54 5.57
CA PRO A 25 0.17 15.84 5.06
C PRO A 25 -0.20 16.94 6.07
N VAL A 26 0.77 17.80 6.37
CA VAL A 26 0.62 18.97 7.25
C VAL A 26 1.02 20.21 6.46
N HIS A 27 0.16 21.21 6.44
CA HIS A 27 0.43 22.49 5.83
C HIS A 27 0.18 23.60 6.87
N GLU A 28 1.17 24.46 7.08
CA GLU A 28 1.11 25.57 8.06
C GLU A 28 0.63 25.13 9.46
N GLY A 29 1.12 23.97 9.91
CA GLY A 29 0.77 23.42 11.24
C GLY A 29 -0.62 22.80 11.32
N VAL A 30 -1.32 22.61 10.19
CA VAL A 30 -2.65 22.00 10.13
C VAL A 30 -2.60 20.71 9.31
N VAL A 31 -3.21 19.64 9.84
CA VAL A 31 -3.40 18.39 9.10
C VAL A 31 -4.42 18.62 7.98
N THR A 32 -4.01 18.42 6.72
CA THR A 32 -4.87 18.63 5.53
C THR A 32 -5.60 17.37 5.08
N SER A 33 -5.15 16.19 5.51
CA SER A 33 -5.85 14.92 5.32
C SER A 33 -5.62 14.04 6.54
N ASP A 34 -6.68 13.64 7.21
CA ASP A 34 -6.63 12.88 8.46
C ASP A 34 -7.00 11.39 8.32
N ALA A 35 -7.06 10.87 7.09
CA ALA A 35 -7.51 9.50 6.83
C ALA A 35 -6.73 8.45 7.64
N ARG A 36 -5.40 8.57 7.73
CA ARG A 36 -4.56 7.65 8.52
C ARG A 36 -4.80 7.80 10.02
N ILE A 37 -5.03 9.03 10.48
CA ILE A 37 -5.34 9.26 11.90
C ILE A 37 -6.69 8.62 12.24
N ARG A 38 -7.70 8.80 11.40
CA ARG A 38 -9.01 8.16 11.58
C ARG A 38 -8.91 6.64 11.58
N ALA A 39 -8.09 6.07 10.71
CA ALA A 39 -7.87 4.62 10.66
C ALA A 39 -7.25 4.07 11.96
N ALA A 40 -6.36 4.83 12.61
CA ALA A 40 -5.70 4.45 13.86
C ALA A 40 -6.60 4.59 15.10
N VAL A 41 -7.64 5.43 15.06
CA VAL A 41 -8.52 5.70 16.19
C VAL A 41 -9.15 4.43 16.80
N PRO A 42 -9.68 3.47 16.04
CA PRO A 42 -10.26 2.24 16.61
C PRO A 42 -9.25 1.43 17.43
N THR A 43 -8.01 1.30 16.96
CA THR A 43 -6.93 0.59 17.70
C THR A 43 -6.61 1.27 19.01
N ILE A 44 -6.43 2.60 18.99
CA ILE A 44 -6.13 3.40 20.17
C ILE A 44 -7.30 3.33 21.16
N ARG A 45 -8.52 3.48 20.67
CA ARG A 45 -9.74 3.42 21.49
C ARG A 45 -9.91 2.06 22.16
N TYR A 46 -9.64 0.97 21.44
CA TYR A 46 -9.67 -0.37 22.01
C TYR A 46 -8.73 -0.50 23.23
N ALA A 47 -7.50 0.00 23.15
CA ALA A 47 -6.58 -0.01 24.28
C ALA A 47 -7.06 0.88 25.45
N LEU A 48 -7.59 2.06 25.13
CA LEU A 48 -8.15 2.98 26.16
C LEU A 48 -9.33 2.34 26.90
N ASP A 49 -10.23 1.67 26.20
CA ASP A 49 -11.40 0.99 26.77
C ASP A 49 -11.00 -0.20 27.65
N GLN A 50 -9.82 -0.78 27.43
CA GLN A 50 -9.20 -1.77 28.33
C GLN A 50 -8.47 -1.13 29.54
N HIS A 51 -8.59 0.17 29.75
CA HIS A 51 -7.88 0.92 30.79
C HIS A 51 -6.35 0.79 30.70
N ALA A 52 -5.80 0.62 29.50
CA ALA A 52 -4.36 0.65 29.28
C ALA A 52 -3.78 2.06 29.45
N LYS A 53 -2.50 2.15 29.76
CA LYS A 53 -1.69 3.37 29.62
C LYS A 53 -1.11 3.38 28.21
N VAL A 54 -1.64 4.22 27.34
CA VAL A 54 -1.36 4.14 25.89
C VAL A 54 -0.28 5.13 25.50
N PHE A 55 0.81 4.62 24.91
CA PHE A 55 1.88 5.41 24.32
C PHE A 55 1.87 5.18 22.81
N ILE A 56 1.74 6.24 22.03
CA ILE A 56 1.60 6.16 20.58
C ILE A 56 2.91 6.62 19.94
N LEU A 57 3.48 5.77 19.08
CA LEU A 57 4.64 6.07 18.26
C LEU A 57 4.21 6.29 16.81
N SER A 58 4.78 7.28 16.17
CA SER A 58 4.70 7.46 14.73
C SER A 58 5.89 8.26 14.21
N HIS A 59 6.05 8.25 12.90
CA HIS A 59 6.93 9.18 12.19
C HIS A 59 6.12 10.23 11.44
N LEU A 60 6.76 11.33 11.11
CA LEU A 60 6.27 12.35 10.19
C LEU A 60 7.41 12.79 9.29
N GLY A 61 7.22 12.70 7.97
CA GLY A 61 8.20 13.12 6.98
C GLY A 61 9.56 12.41 7.08
N ARG A 62 10.60 13.13 6.70
CA ARG A 62 11.99 12.59 6.63
C ARG A 62 12.97 13.53 7.30
N PRO A 63 12.91 13.72 8.62
CA PRO A 63 13.84 14.57 9.34
C PRO A 63 15.27 14.02 9.34
N GLN A 64 16.21 14.88 9.69
CA GLN A 64 17.56 14.47 10.03
C GLN A 64 17.57 13.86 11.45
N GLU A 65 18.09 12.66 11.61
CA GLU A 65 18.22 12.02 12.92
C GLU A 65 19.11 12.83 13.87
N GLY A 66 18.67 12.93 15.11
CA GLY A 66 19.36 13.66 16.17
C GLY A 66 19.12 15.17 16.14
N LYS A 67 18.24 15.65 15.25
CA LYS A 67 17.88 17.07 15.15
C LYS A 67 16.36 17.25 15.20
N TYR A 68 15.90 18.05 16.14
CA TYR A 68 14.49 18.46 16.20
C TYR A 68 14.16 19.42 15.05
N ASP A 69 13.01 19.21 14.41
CA ASP A 69 12.46 20.06 13.36
C ASP A 69 10.98 20.30 13.66
N GLU A 70 10.65 21.55 13.97
CA GLU A 70 9.29 21.93 14.33
C GLU A 70 8.27 21.66 13.22
N GLN A 71 8.69 21.76 11.95
CA GLN A 71 7.82 21.47 10.79
C GLN A 71 7.47 19.99 10.67
N LEU A 72 8.25 19.13 11.28
CA LEU A 72 8.06 17.67 11.29
C LEU A 72 7.68 17.16 12.69
N SER A 73 7.29 18.04 13.59
CA SER A 73 6.69 17.67 14.88
C SER A 73 5.31 17.05 14.70
N LEU A 74 5.00 16.08 15.54
CA LEU A 74 3.68 15.45 15.61
C LEU A 74 2.64 16.32 16.37
N ALA A 75 2.95 17.54 16.74
CA ALA A 75 2.01 18.42 17.45
C ALA A 75 0.65 18.60 16.74
N PRO A 76 0.60 18.84 15.41
CA PRO A 76 -0.69 18.91 14.70
C PRO A 76 -1.47 17.58 14.72
N VAL A 77 -0.76 16.46 14.72
CA VAL A 77 -1.35 15.11 14.81
C VAL A 77 -1.93 14.89 16.20
N ALA A 78 -1.23 15.29 17.26
CA ALA A 78 -1.72 15.20 18.65
C ALA A 78 -3.02 15.99 18.85
N ALA A 79 -3.10 17.21 18.29
CA ALA A 79 -4.31 18.03 18.31
C ALA A 79 -5.48 17.31 17.60
N ARG A 80 -5.24 16.82 16.38
CA ARG A 80 -6.28 16.11 15.61
C ARG A 80 -6.72 14.80 16.27
N LEU A 81 -5.79 14.07 16.86
CA LEU A 81 -6.10 12.85 17.60
C LEU A 81 -6.96 13.13 18.83
N SER A 82 -6.65 14.21 19.55
CA SER A 82 -7.45 14.66 20.70
C SER A 82 -8.90 14.96 20.30
N ASP A 83 -9.10 15.64 19.18
CA ASP A 83 -10.45 15.92 18.66
C ASP A 83 -11.21 14.63 18.34
N LEU A 84 -10.58 13.71 17.64
CA LEU A 84 -11.21 12.45 17.20
C LEU A 84 -11.49 11.49 18.34
N LEU A 85 -10.66 11.47 19.37
CA LEU A 85 -10.86 10.65 20.58
C LEU A 85 -11.82 11.28 21.57
N GLY A 86 -12.02 12.61 21.48
CA GLY A 86 -12.83 13.37 22.44
C GLY A 86 -12.18 13.50 23.82
N LYS A 87 -10.85 13.36 23.89
CA LYS A 87 -10.05 13.47 25.11
C LYS A 87 -8.62 13.95 24.80
N PRO A 88 -7.94 14.61 25.74
CA PRO A 88 -6.58 15.10 25.51
C PRO A 88 -5.60 13.96 25.20
N VAL A 89 -4.79 14.16 24.16
CA VAL A 89 -3.62 13.33 23.82
C VAL A 89 -2.40 14.27 23.78
N PRO A 90 -1.71 14.47 24.90
CA PRO A 90 -0.57 15.36 24.95
C PRO A 90 0.62 14.79 24.17
N LEU A 91 1.38 15.66 23.52
CA LEU A 91 2.66 15.32 22.91
C LEU A 91 3.78 15.32 23.94
N ARG A 92 4.65 14.31 23.94
CA ARG A 92 5.84 14.19 24.78
C ARG A 92 7.10 14.22 23.94
N LYS A 93 7.97 15.23 24.13
CA LYS A 93 9.23 15.37 23.41
C LYS A 93 10.30 14.42 23.93
N ASP A 94 10.50 14.36 25.24
CA ASP A 94 11.55 13.57 25.90
C ASP A 94 11.03 12.20 26.39
N TRP A 95 10.25 11.56 25.53
CA TRP A 95 9.52 10.33 25.89
C TRP A 95 10.43 9.12 26.16
N LEU A 96 11.64 9.10 25.62
CA LEU A 96 12.60 8.00 25.86
C LEU A 96 13.13 7.94 27.30
N GLU A 97 12.99 9.02 28.05
CA GLU A 97 13.38 9.07 29.47
C GLU A 97 12.25 8.62 30.41
N GLY A 98 11.12 8.25 29.83
CA GLY A 98 9.93 7.80 30.55
C GLY A 98 8.70 8.61 30.18
N VAL A 99 7.54 7.97 30.24
CA VAL A 99 6.25 8.60 29.95
C VAL A 99 5.32 8.37 31.14
N ASP A 100 4.84 9.44 31.72
CA ASP A 100 3.79 9.38 32.73
C ASP A 100 2.41 9.44 32.08
N CYS A 101 1.56 8.44 32.38
CA CYS A 101 0.24 8.30 31.80
C CYS A 101 -0.65 7.51 32.77
N ALA A 102 -1.87 7.98 33.00
CA ALA A 102 -2.85 7.27 33.81
C ALA A 102 -3.51 6.12 33.01
N PRO A 103 -4.04 5.08 33.68
CA PRO A 103 -4.85 4.07 33.01
C PRO A 103 -6.06 4.69 32.30
N GLY A 104 -6.27 4.32 31.05
CA GLY A 104 -7.33 4.88 30.20
C GLY A 104 -6.97 6.20 29.52
N ASP A 105 -5.73 6.67 29.64
CA ASP A 105 -5.22 7.85 28.93
C ASP A 105 -4.21 7.49 27.84
N ALA A 106 -4.01 8.41 26.90
CA ALA A 106 -3.06 8.28 25.81
C ALA A 106 -2.10 9.45 25.76
N VAL A 107 -0.88 9.18 25.32
CA VAL A 107 0.18 10.16 25.07
C VAL A 107 0.75 9.88 23.67
N LEU A 108 0.94 10.91 22.87
CA LEU A 108 1.68 10.81 21.62
C LEU A 108 3.15 11.14 21.88
N CYS A 109 4.02 10.21 21.58
CA CYS A 109 5.47 10.42 21.61
C CYS A 109 5.89 11.22 20.37
N GLU A 110 6.82 12.18 20.55
CA GLU A 110 7.33 12.98 19.43
C GLU A 110 8.01 12.10 18.38
N ASN A 111 7.99 12.57 17.14
CA ASN A 111 8.45 11.90 15.93
C ASN A 111 9.65 10.97 16.17
N VAL A 112 9.43 9.67 16.00
CA VAL A 112 10.46 8.64 16.26
C VAL A 112 11.72 8.87 15.42
N ARG A 113 11.60 9.50 14.26
CA ARG A 113 12.71 9.80 13.34
C ARG A 113 13.61 10.94 13.78
N PHE A 114 13.29 11.64 14.86
CA PHE A 114 14.24 12.55 15.50
C PHE A 114 15.33 11.80 16.28
N ASN A 115 15.12 10.54 16.62
CA ASN A 115 16.06 9.76 17.42
C ASN A 115 17.15 9.14 16.54
N LYS A 116 18.42 9.31 16.96
CA LYS A 116 19.57 8.66 16.31
C LYS A 116 19.43 7.14 16.41
N GLY A 117 19.57 6.47 15.29
CA GLY A 117 19.51 5.01 15.21
C GLY A 117 18.13 4.46 14.86
N GLU A 118 17.10 5.30 14.70
CA GLU A 118 15.76 4.83 14.30
C GLU A 118 15.81 4.08 12.97
N LYS A 119 16.34 4.71 11.91
CA LYS A 119 16.41 4.11 10.58
C LYS A 119 17.38 2.93 10.46
N LYS A 120 18.34 2.82 11.39
CA LYS A 120 19.36 1.77 11.41
C LYS A 120 18.97 0.60 12.31
N ASP A 121 17.77 0.61 12.86
CA ASP A 121 17.30 -0.40 13.81
C ASP A 121 18.27 -0.60 14.98
N ALA A 122 18.79 0.53 15.53
CA ALA A 122 19.81 0.49 16.57
C ALA A 122 19.30 -0.19 17.84
N GLU A 123 19.97 -1.25 18.25
CA GLU A 123 19.57 -2.07 19.40
C GLU A 123 19.39 -1.26 20.69
N ALA A 124 20.31 -0.32 20.98
CA ALA A 124 20.23 0.51 22.17
C ALA A 124 18.95 1.36 22.23
N LEU A 125 18.52 1.91 21.07
CA LEU A 125 17.27 2.66 20.97
C LEU A 125 16.05 1.72 21.09
N ALA A 126 16.07 0.59 20.41
CA ALA A 126 15.01 -0.40 20.46
C ALA A 126 14.78 -0.94 21.90
N ARG A 127 15.85 -1.20 22.65
CA ARG A 127 15.75 -1.60 24.07
C ARG A 127 15.14 -0.51 24.94
N LYS A 128 15.55 0.75 24.77
CA LYS A 128 14.94 1.88 25.49
C LYS A 128 13.43 1.97 25.21
N MET A 129 13.01 1.81 23.96
CA MET A 129 11.58 1.76 23.62
C MET A 129 10.85 0.58 24.28
N ALA A 130 11.45 -0.61 24.27
CA ALA A 130 10.88 -1.79 24.87
C ALA A 130 10.72 -1.68 26.39
N GLU A 131 11.62 -0.98 27.09
CA GLU A 131 11.54 -0.71 28.53
C GLU A 131 10.35 0.18 28.91
N LEU A 132 9.83 0.98 27.98
CA LEU A 132 8.67 1.83 28.20
C LEU A 132 7.35 1.06 28.26
N CYS A 133 7.30 -0.18 27.80
CA CYS A 133 6.04 -0.91 27.64
C CYS A 133 6.06 -2.32 28.25
N ASP A 134 4.88 -2.79 28.57
CA ASP A 134 4.60 -4.18 28.91
C ASP A 134 4.12 -4.95 27.66
N VAL A 135 3.42 -4.24 26.75
CA VAL A 135 2.94 -4.76 25.46
C VAL A 135 3.30 -3.78 24.34
N PHE A 136 3.96 -4.27 23.32
CA PHE A 136 4.18 -3.55 22.06
C PHE A 136 3.17 -4.01 21.00
N VAL A 137 2.53 -3.05 20.36
CA VAL A 137 1.56 -3.27 19.27
C VAL A 137 2.10 -2.66 17.99
N MET A 138 2.37 -3.48 16.99
CA MET A 138 2.68 -3.02 15.63
C MET A 138 1.40 -2.91 14.83
N ASP A 139 1.03 -1.69 14.41
CA ASP A 139 -0.20 -1.44 13.66
C ASP A 139 0.03 -0.66 12.36
N ALA A 140 1.28 -0.32 12.07
CA ALA A 140 1.69 0.50 10.93
C ALA A 140 2.16 -0.35 9.75
N PHE A 141 1.25 -0.99 9.02
CA PHE A 141 1.60 -1.82 7.87
C PHE A 141 2.43 -1.07 6.81
N GLY A 142 2.12 0.20 6.54
CA GLY A 142 2.85 1.02 5.57
C GLY A 142 4.36 1.14 5.84
N THR A 143 4.82 0.88 7.06
CA THR A 143 6.23 0.88 7.45
C THR A 143 6.80 -0.52 7.71
N ALA A 144 6.01 -1.57 7.56
CA ALA A 144 6.38 -2.94 7.92
C ALA A 144 7.53 -3.51 7.07
N HIS A 145 7.77 -2.94 5.88
CA HIS A 145 8.85 -3.32 4.97
C HIS A 145 10.23 -2.78 5.40
N ARG A 146 10.30 -1.98 6.46
CA ARG A 146 11.55 -1.39 6.97
C ARG A 146 11.89 -1.95 8.33
N ALA A 147 13.13 -2.41 8.48
CA ALA A 147 13.70 -2.71 9.79
C ALA A 147 14.14 -1.40 10.43
N GLU A 148 13.27 -0.79 11.22
CA GLU A 148 13.53 0.42 12.00
C GLU A 148 13.37 0.10 13.49
N ALA A 149 13.99 0.90 14.40
CA ALA A 149 13.94 0.63 15.83
C ALA A 149 12.51 0.60 16.38
N SER A 150 11.62 1.49 15.89
CA SER A 150 10.23 1.59 16.33
C SER A 150 9.26 0.58 15.69
N THR A 151 9.69 -0.19 14.69
CA THR A 151 8.86 -1.18 13.99
C THR A 151 9.33 -2.61 14.23
N HIS A 152 10.60 -2.88 13.99
CA HIS A 152 11.24 -4.18 14.11
C HIS A 152 11.99 -4.34 15.45
N GLY A 153 12.88 -3.39 15.76
CA GLY A 153 13.77 -3.52 16.90
C GLY A 153 13.04 -3.63 18.23
N VAL A 154 12.08 -2.75 18.49
CA VAL A 154 11.28 -2.78 19.72
C VAL A 154 10.53 -4.09 19.90
N ALA A 155 10.03 -4.69 18.83
CA ALA A 155 9.33 -5.99 18.88
C ALA A 155 10.23 -7.14 19.34
N ARG A 156 11.53 -7.06 19.02
CA ARG A 156 12.53 -8.06 19.47
C ARG A 156 12.72 -8.07 20.99
N PHE A 157 12.59 -6.91 21.64
CA PHE A 157 12.95 -6.74 23.05
C PHE A 157 11.76 -6.51 23.97
N ALA A 158 10.58 -6.20 23.44
CA ALA A 158 9.36 -6.06 24.23
C ALA A 158 8.98 -7.39 24.90
N LYS A 159 8.39 -7.33 26.09
CA LYS A 159 7.92 -8.54 26.80
C LYS A 159 6.86 -9.28 25.99
N ILE A 160 5.90 -8.55 25.45
CA ILE A 160 4.86 -9.03 24.52
C ILE A 160 4.91 -8.15 23.29
N ALA A 161 4.94 -8.76 22.11
CA ALA A 161 4.85 -8.07 20.83
C ALA A 161 3.72 -8.68 20.01
N CYS A 162 2.79 -7.85 19.53
CA CYS A 162 1.62 -8.29 18.81
C CYS A 162 1.28 -7.38 17.64
N ALA A 163 0.43 -7.87 16.74
CA ALA A 163 -0.14 -7.10 15.64
C ALA A 163 -1.41 -6.38 16.12
N GLY A 164 -1.51 -5.09 15.79
CA GLY A 164 -2.74 -4.35 15.92
C GLY A 164 -3.77 -4.70 14.84
N PRO A 165 -5.01 -4.24 14.98
CA PRO A 165 -6.10 -4.57 14.04
C PRO A 165 -5.82 -4.17 12.59
N LEU A 166 -5.16 -3.03 12.33
CA LEU A 166 -4.83 -2.59 10.98
C LEU A 166 -3.81 -3.52 10.33
N LEU A 167 -2.72 -3.85 11.04
CA LEU A 167 -1.71 -4.78 10.55
C LEU A 167 -2.32 -6.18 10.35
N ALA A 168 -3.10 -6.67 11.30
CA ALA A 168 -3.73 -7.98 11.20
C ALA A 168 -4.69 -8.07 10.00
N GLY A 169 -5.49 -7.03 9.76
CA GLY A 169 -6.40 -6.95 8.61
C GLY A 169 -5.66 -6.95 7.27
N GLU A 170 -4.56 -6.19 7.16
CA GLU A 170 -3.69 -6.21 5.97
C GLU A 170 -3.12 -7.60 5.71
N LEU A 171 -2.59 -8.26 6.75
CA LEU A 171 -2.00 -9.58 6.63
C LEU A 171 -3.05 -10.64 6.22
N GLU A 172 -4.26 -10.58 6.76
CA GLU A 172 -5.36 -11.47 6.38
C GLU A 172 -5.78 -11.28 4.92
N ALA A 173 -5.91 -10.03 4.48
CA ALA A 173 -6.27 -9.72 3.11
C ALA A 173 -5.21 -10.22 2.11
N LEU A 174 -3.93 -10.00 2.42
CA LEU A 174 -2.81 -10.47 1.61
C LEU A 174 -2.71 -12.00 1.58
N GLU A 175 -2.92 -12.64 2.71
CA GLU A 175 -2.93 -14.11 2.79
C GLU A 175 -4.07 -14.70 1.96
N THR A 176 -5.28 -14.14 2.08
CA THR A 176 -6.44 -14.54 1.27
C THR A 176 -6.18 -14.39 -0.22
N ALA A 177 -5.55 -13.29 -0.63
CA ALA A 177 -5.33 -13.01 -2.05
C ALA A 177 -4.17 -13.80 -2.68
N LEU A 178 -3.16 -14.20 -1.90
CA LEU A 178 -1.89 -14.71 -2.45
C LEU A 178 -1.53 -16.13 -2.02
N HIS A 179 -2.00 -16.60 -0.85
CA HIS A 179 -1.60 -17.90 -0.34
C HIS A 179 -2.55 -19.02 -0.78
N GLU A 180 -3.85 -18.82 -0.58
CA GLU A 180 -4.89 -19.75 -1.00
C GLU A 180 -6.02 -19.02 -1.75
N PRO A 181 -5.72 -18.38 -2.89
CA PRO A 181 -6.72 -17.59 -3.59
C PRO A 181 -7.80 -18.47 -4.21
N ALA A 182 -9.05 -18.01 -4.18
CA ALA A 182 -10.09 -18.55 -5.03
C ALA A 182 -9.73 -18.27 -6.50
N ARG A 183 -9.76 -19.31 -7.33
CA ARG A 183 -9.38 -19.25 -8.75
C ARG A 183 -10.57 -18.95 -9.66
N PRO A 184 -10.41 -18.30 -10.81
CA PRO A 184 -9.14 -17.75 -11.32
C PRO A 184 -8.64 -16.55 -10.51
N LEU A 185 -7.32 -16.50 -10.29
CA LEU A 185 -6.64 -15.33 -9.75
C LEU A 185 -6.22 -14.40 -10.90
N VAL A 186 -6.77 -13.21 -10.92
CA VAL A 186 -6.47 -12.19 -11.92
C VAL A 186 -5.73 -11.03 -11.25
N ALA A 187 -4.56 -10.68 -11.76
CA ALA A 187 -3.84 -9.49 -11.32
C ALA A 187 -3.84 -8.42 -12.41
N ILE A 188 -3.87 -7.17 -11.98
CA ILE A 188 -3.72 -5.98 -12.82
C ILE A 188 -2.49 -5.24 -12.34
N VAL A 189 -1.52 -5.03 -13.23
CA VAL A 189 -0.32 -4.23 -12.98
C VAL A 189 -0.25 -3.11 -14.00
N GLY A 190 -0.60 -1.91 -13.57
CA GLY A 190 -0.49 -0.69 -14.35
C GLY A 190 0.74 0.13 -13.94
N GLY A 191 1.17 0.99 -14.83
CA GLY A 191 2.26 1.91 -14.55
C GLY A 191 3.00 2.34 -15.80
N SER A 192 3.96 3.25 -15.61
CA SER A 192 4.72 3.84 -16.74
C SER A 192 5.86 2.95 -17.23
N LYS A 193 6.47 2.14 -16.36
CA LYS A 193 7.73 1.45 -16.65
C LYS A 193 7.75 0.00 -16.18
N VAL A 194 8.14 -0.92 -17.08
CA VAL A 194 8.42 -2.34 -16.74
C VAL A 194 9.56 -2.42 -15.73
N SER A 195 10.62 -1.64 -15.89
CA SER A 195 11.80 -1.65 -15.02
C SER A 195 11.47 -1.40 -13.54
N THR A 196 10.47 -0.54 -13.27
CA THR A 196 10.05 -0.23 -11.89
C THR A 196 9.12 -1.28 -11.28
N LYS A 197 8.53 -2.15 -12.09
CA LYS A 197 7.57 -3.19 -11.69
C LYS A 197 8.04 -4.61 -11.99
N LEU A 198 9.30 -4.76 -12.43
CA LEU A 198 9.82 -6.05 -12.89
C LEU A 198 9.65 -7.15 -11.86
N THR A 199 10.03 -6.90 -10.61
CA THR A 199 9.94 -7.90 -9.54
C THR A 199 8.49 -8.28 -9.24
N VAL A 200 7.57 -7.30 -9.27
CA VAL A 200 6.12 -7.56 -9.12
C VAL A 200 5.60 -8.43 -10.26
N LEU A 201 5.95 -8.10 -11.51
CA LEU A 201 5.54 -8.84 -12.69
C LEU A 201 6.05 -10.29 -12.65
N GLU A 202 7.33 -10.48 -12.35
CA GLU A 202 7.95 -11.80 -12.23
C GLU A 202 7.29 -12.64 -11.13
N SER A 203 7.08 -12.07 -9.95
CA SER A 203 6.44 -12.77 -8.83
C SER A 203 4.99 -13.14 -9.13
N LEU A 204 4.21 -12.25 -9.73
CA LEU A 204 2.82 -12.51 -10.06
C LEU A 204 2.65 -13.56 -11.16
N LEU A 205 3.51 -13.55 -12.18
CA LEU A 205 3.44 -14.53 -13.27
C LEU A 205 3.48 -15.98 -12.80
N GLU A 206 4.12 -16.25 -11.66
CA GLU A 206 4.19 -17.61 -11.09
C GLU A 206 2.95 -17.98 -10.26
N LYS A 207 2.10 -17.01 -9.91
CA LYS A 207 1.00 -17.19 -8.96
C LYS A 207 -0.38 -17.03 -9.57
N VAL A 208 -0.51 -16.20 -10.61
CA VAL A 208 -1.79 -15.81 -11.18
C VAL A 208 -2.20 -16.67 -12.37
N ASP A 209 -3.49 -16.79 -12.60
CA ASP A 209 -4.02 -17.42 -13.81
C ASP A 209 -4.05 -16.43 -14.99
N LYS A 210 -4.26 -15.15 -14.70
CA LYS A 210 -4.28 -14.09 -15.71
C LYS A 210 -3.59 -12.83 -15.17
N LEU A 211 -2.76 -12.21 -16.02
CA LEU A 211 -2.08 -10.95 -15.73
C LEU A 211 -2.46 -9.89 -16.77
N ILE A 212 -3.19 -8.89 -16.35
CA ILE A 212 -3.50 -7.69 -17.13
C ILE A 212 -2.43 -6.65 -16.87
N VAL A 213 -1.85 -6.09 -17.93
CA VAL A 213 -0.89 -4.98 -17.82
C VAL A 213 -1.49 -3.70 -18.41
N GLY A 214 -1.13 -2.55 -17.85
CA GLY A 214 -1.67 -1.25 -18.26
C GLY A 214 -0.61 -0.16 -18.39
N GLY A 215 -0.98 0.93 -19.08
CA GLY A 215 -0.13 2.10 -19.24
C GLY A 215 1.12 1.86 -20.08
N GLY A 216 2.23 2.50 -19.74
CA GLY A 216 3.52 2.33 -20.41
C GLY A 216 4.06 0.90 -20.35
N ILE A 217 3.69 0.14 -19.32
CA ILE A 217 4.00 -1.29 -19.22
C ILE A 217 3.33 -2.04 -20.38
N ALA A 218 2.04 -1.86 -20.62
CA ALA A 218 1.32 -2.47 -21.72
C ALA A 218 1.92 -2.06 -23.09
N ASN A 219 2.26 -0.79 -23.26
CA ASN A 219 2.89 -0.29 -24.48
C ASN A 219 4.24 -0.96 -24.74
N THR A 220 5.03 -1.20 -23.69
CA THR A 220 6.31 -1.93 -23.80
C THR A 220 6.08 -3.38 -24.25
N PHE A 221 5.07 -4.05 -23.70
CA PHE A 221 4.70 -5.41 -24.13
C PHE A 221 4.20 -5.44 -25.58
N LEU A 222 3.37 -4.48 -25.99
CA LEU A 222 2.93 -4.36 -27.39
C LEU A 222 4.11 -4.16 -28.33
N ALA A 223 5.01 -3.24 -28.02
CA ALA A 223 6.23 -3.00 -28.80
C ALA A 223 7.13 -4.26 -28.88
N ALA A 224 7.21 -5.02 -27.79
CA ALA A 224 7.96 -6.28 -27.72
C ALA A 224 7.41 -7.36 -28.67
N THR A 225 6.12 -7.30 -29.04
CA THR A 225 5.51 -8.18 -30.07
C THR A 225 5.74 -7.70 -31.49
N GLY A 226 6.41 -6.57 -31.70
CA GLY A 226 6.65 -5.97 -32.99
C GLY A 226 5.57 -4.99 -33.47
N ILE A 227 4.59 -4.67 -32.62
CA ILE A 227 3.56 -3.67 -32.91
C ILE A 227 4.14 -2.27 -32.77
N GLY A 228 3.88 -1.41 -33.78
CA GLY A 228 4.26 0.01 -33.72
C GLY A 228 3.42 0.77 -32.69
N VAL A 229 4.05 1.38 -31.71
CA VAL A 229 3.39 2.15 -30.65
C VAL A 229 3.53 3.68 -30.81
N GLY A 230 4.03 4.13 -31.95
CA GLY A 230 4.20 5.56 -32.26
C GLY A 230 5.06 6.29 -31.23
N LYS A 231 4.55 7.41 -30.71
CA LYS A 231 5.20 8.21 -29.67
C LYS A 231 4.82 7.76 -28.24
N SER A 232 4.18 6.62 -28.09
CA SER A 232 3.73 6.12 -26.78
C SER A 232 4.88 5.97 -25.82
N LEU A 233 4.63 6.30 -24.53
CA LEU A 233 5.55 5.99 -23.44
C LEU A 233 5.77 4.47 -23.38
N HIS A 234 7.03 4.05 -23.58
CA HIS A 234 7.48 2.67 -23.44
C HIS A 234 8.98 2.63 -23.19
N GLU A 235 9.50 1.51 -22.75
CA GLU A 235 10.94 1.32 -22.51
C GLU A 235 11.53 0.43 -23.61
N ALA A 236 12.20 1.04 -24.59
CA ALA A 236 12.82 0.34 -25.71
C ALA A 236 13.91 -0.65 -25.25
N GLU A 237 14.63 -0.32 -24.20
CA GLU A 237 15.67 -1.16 -23.58
C GLU A 237 15.09 -2.38 -22.83
N MET A 238 13.79 -2.39 -22.55
CA MET A 238 13.11 -3.47 -21.85
C MET A 238 12.36 -4.44 -22.75
N LEU A 239 12.43 -4.30 -24.07
CA LEU A 239 11.68 -5.16 -25.00
C LEU A 239 12.06 -6.64 -24.86
N ASP A 240 13.34 -6.95 -24.71
CA ASP A 240 13.80 -8.33 -24.51
C ASP A 240 13.37 -8.90 -23.16
N VAL A 241 13.32 -8.06 -22.14
CA VAL A 241 12.75 -8.44 -20.82
C VAL A 241 11.27 -8.73 -20.94
N ALA A 242 10.52 -7.88 -21.64
CA ALA A 242 9.08 -8.09 -21.87
C ALA A 242 8.82 -9.40 -22.64
N ARG A 243 9.62 -9.73 -23.66
CA ARG A 243 9.52 -11.02 -24.38
C ARG A 243 9.76 -12.20 -23.45
N ARG A 244 10.82 -12.14 -22.60
CA ARG A 244 11.08 -13.20 -21.61
C ARG A 244 9.94 -13.36 -20.61
N LEU A 245 9.32 -12.25 -20.18
CA LEU A 245 8.15 -12.31 -19.28
C LEU A 245 6.93 -12.96 -19.97
N MET A 246 6.70 -12.67 -21.24
CA MET A 246 5.64 -13.33 -22.04
C MET A 246 5.90 -14.82 -22.21
N ASP A 247 7.14 -15.22 -22.46
CA ASP A 247 7.54 -16.63 -22.56
C ASP A 247 7.41 -17.34 -21.20
N LYS A 248 7.79 -16.68 -20.11
CA LYS A 248 7.60 -17.18 -18.74
C LYS A 248 6.10 -17.36 -18.42
N ALA A 249 5.26 -16.40 -18.78
CA ALA A 249 3.81 -16.49 -18.62
C ALA A 249 3.25 -17.72 -19.35
N ARG A 250 3.64 -17.89 -20.61
CA ARG A 250 3.21 -19.03 -21.44
C ARG A 250 3.67 -20.37 -20.84
N ALA A 251 4.91 -20.46 -20.37
CA ALA A 251 5.45 -21.64 -19.74
C ALA A 251 4.75 -21.98 -18.40
N ALA A 252 4.32 -20.97 -17.66
CA ALA A 252 3.57 -21.13 -16.40
C ALA A 252 2.07 -21.40 -16.63
N GLY A 253 1.57 -21.32 -17.86
CA GLY A 253 0.13 -21.41 -18.15
C GLY A 253 -0.66 -20.16 -17.77
N THR A 254 0.03 -19.03 -17.53
CA THR A 254 -0.58 -17.75 -17.22
C THR A 254 -0.99 -17.03 -18.50
N GLU A 255 -2.25 -16.64 -18.59
CA GLU A 255 -2.74 -15.79 -19.66
C GLU A 255 -2.29 -14.35 -19.45
N LEU A 256 -1.71 -13.73 -20.48
CA LEU A 256 -1.31 -12.32 -20.47
C LEU A 256 -2.00 -11.61 -21.63
N PRO A 257 -3.29 -11.20 -21.46
CA PRO A 257 -4.05 -10.57 -22.51
C PRO A 257 -3.52 -9.15 -22.75
N LEU A 258 -3.15 -8.86 -23.99
CA LEU A 258 -2.75 -7.53 -24.42
C LEU A 258 -3.93 -6.78 -25.04
N PRO A 259 -3.93 -5.44 -25.02
CA PRO A 259 -4.93 -4.64 -25.70
C PRO A 259 -5.06 -5.01 -27.18
N THR A 260 -6.28 -5.02 -27.72
CA THR A 260 -6.58 -5.19 -29.13
C THR A 260 -6.94 -3.86 -29.80
N ASP A 261 -7.42 -2.92 -29.01
CA ASP A 261 -7.69 -1.54 -29.39
C ASP A 261 -7.22 -0.59 -28.28
N VAL A 262 -6.99 0.65 -28.65
CA VAL A 262 -6.41 1.68 -27.78
C VAL A 262 -7.03 3.04 -28.06
N VAL A 263 -6.94 3.93 -27.09
CA VAL A 263 -7.26 5.34 -27.25
C VAL A 263 -5.97 6.12 -27.40
N VAL A 264 -5.84 6.86 -28.49
CA VAL A 264 -4.63 7.59 -28.85
C VAL A 264 -4.86 9.09 -28.93
N ALA A 265 -3.79 9.85 -28.76
CA ALA A 265 -3.74 11.29 -29.01
C ALA A 265 -2.39 11.67 -29.61
N LYS A 266 -2.31 12.87 -30.22
CA LYS A 266 -1.05 13.40 -30.77
C LYS A 266 -0.21 14.14 -29.72
N GLU A 267 -0.81 14.52 -28.58
CA GLU A 267 -0.18 15.22 -27.49
C GLU A 267 -0.67 14.70 -26.13
N PHE A 268 0.18 14.82 -25.11
CA PHE A 268 -0.16 14.51 -23.73
C PHE A 268 -0.74 15.76 -23.06
N ALA A 269 -2.04 15.97 -23.19
CA ALA A 269 -2.73 17.12 -22.64
C ALA A 269 -4.18 16.79 -22.28
N ALA A 270 -4.72 17.46 -21.26
CA ALA A 270 -6.12 17.31 -20.86
C ALA A 270 -7.12 17.76 -21.93
N THR A 271 -6.68 18.54 -22.90
CA THR A 271 -7.46 19.04 -24.04
C THR A 271 -7.21 18.28 -25.33
N ALA A 272 -6.35 17.26 -25.30
CA ALA A 272 -6.00 16.49 -26.49
C ALA A 272 -7.21 15.75 -27.07
N HIS A 273 -7.32 15.73 -28.39
CA HIS A 273 -8.36 14.94 -29.07
C HIS A 273 -8.05 13.45 -28.96
N ALA A 274 -9.03 12.68 -28.52
CA ALA A 274 -8.93 11.23 -28.34
C ALA A 274 -9.55 10.50 -29.53
N ASP A 275 -8.81 9.59 -30.14
CA ASP A 275 -9.26 8.68 -31.19
C ASP A 275 -9.09 7.22 -30.74
N VAL A 276 -10.05 6.37 -31.13
CA VAL A 276 -9.92 4.92 -30.97
C VAL A 276 -9.20 4.33 -32.19
N ARG A 277 -8.24 3.46 -31.94
CA ARG A 277 -7.48 2.72 -32.97
C ARG A 277 -7.40 1.23 -32.65
N SER A 278 -7.42 0.38 -33.68
CA SER A 278 -6.81 -0.94 -33.52
C SER A 278 -5.32 -0.78 -33.18
N ILE A 279 -4.77 -1.69 -32.42
CA ILE A 279 -3.31 -1.66 -32.10
C ILE A 279 -2.43 -1.72 -33.35
N HIS A 280 -2.96 -2.22 -34.47
CA HIS A 280 -2.23 -2.29 -35.74
C HIS A 280 -2.28 -0.98 -36.54
N ASP A 281 -3.13 -0.03 -36.14
CA ASP A 281 -3.39 1.21 -36.87
C ASP A 281 -2.87 2.47 -36.14
N VAL A 282 -2.11 2.28 -35.07
CA VAL A 282 -1.47 3.39 -34.34
C VAL A 282 -0.45 4.07 -35.24
N ARG A 283 -0.59 5.38 -35.40
CA ARG A 283 0.26 6.18 -36.30
C ARG A 283 1.57 6.59 -35.61
N PRO A 284 2.64 6.87 -36.37
CA PRO A 284 3.93 7.28 -35.81
C PRO A 284 3.88 8.57 -34.99
N ASP A 285 2.92 9.46 -35.23
CA ASP A 285 2.74 10.73 -34.50
C ASP A 285 1.73 10.65 -33.36
N GLU A 286 1.15 9.47 -33.09
CA GLU A 286 0.20 9.22 -32.01
C GLU A 286 0.85 8.54 -30.81
N MET A 287 0.28 8.75 -29.63
CA MET A 287 0.63 8.07 -28.40
C MET A 287 -0.60 7.38 -27.82
N ILE A 288 -0.42 6.17 -27.32
CA ILE A 288 -1.44 5.39 -26.60
C ILE A 288 -1.58 5.95 -25.19
N LEU A 289 -2.79 6.38 -24.83
CA LEU A 289 -3.08 6.98 -23.53
C LEU A 289 -4.13 6.21 -22.72
N ASP A 290 -4.86 5.28 -23.35
CA ASP A 290 -5.79 4.37 -22.68
C ASP A 290 -6.00 3.10 -23.52
N ILE A 291 -6.60 2.08 -22.91
CA ILE A 291 -7.16 0.94 -23.64
C ILE A 291 -8.43 1.37 -24.36
N GLY A 292 -8.72 0.73 -25.50
CA GLY A 292 -9.96 0.96 -26.23
C GLY A 292 -11.15 0.23 -25.63
N PRO A 293 -12.37 0.49 -26.16
CA PRO A 293 -13.61 -0.08 -25.63
C PRO A 293 -13.68 -1.61 -25.73
N ASP A 294 -13.20 -2.21 -26.84
CA ASP A 294 -13.21 -3.67 -26.99
C ASP A 294 -12.29 -4.35 -25.98
N THR A 295 -11.12 -3.77 -25.72
CA THR A 295 -10.20 -4.22 -24.68
C THR A 295 -10.80 -4.07 -23.29
N ALA A 296 -11.46 -2.94 -23.02
CA ALA A 296 -12.14 -2.67 -21.73
C ALA A 296 -13.25 -3.70 -21.47
N ASP A 297 -14.05 -4.03 -22.48
CA ASP A 297 -15.09 -5.06 -22.38
C ASP A 297 -14.49 -6.44 -22.11
N HIS A 298 -13.41 -6.78 -22.82
CA HIS A 298 -12.71 -8.06 -22.61
C HIS A 298 -12.14 -8.15 -21.19
N PHE A 299 -11.44 -7.13 -20.72
CA PHE A 299 -10.88 -7.11 -19.37
C PHE A 299 -11.98 -7.16 -18.30
N SER A 300 -13.09 -6.45 -18.53
CA SER A 300 -14.25 -6.49 -17.63
C SER A 300 -14.83 -7.91 -17.52
N ALA A 301 -14.93 -8.64 -18.63
CA ALA A 301 -15.41 -10.03 -18.63
C ALA A 301 -14.46 -10.95 -17.86
N LEU A 302 -13.14 -10.79 -18.00
CA LEU A 302 -12.15 -11.54 -17.22
C LEU A 302 -12.31 -11.28 -15.72
N LEU A 303 -12.50 -10.04 -15.32
CA LEU A 303 -12.66 -9.63 -13.91
C LEU A 303 -13.99 -10.13 -13.31
N GLN A 304 -15.06 -10.15 -14.10
CA GLN A 304 -16.36 -10.70 -13.67
C GLN A 304 -16.29 -12.21 -13.39
N SER A 305 -15.44 -12.95 -14.09
CA SER A 305 -15.27 -14.40 -13.92
C SER A 305 -14.18 -14.78 -12.91
N ALA A 306 -13.48 -13.79 -12.33
CA ALA A 306 -12.43 -14.04 -11.36
C ALA A 306 -12.96 -14.56 -10.01
N GLY A 307 -12.16 -15.38 -9.33
CA GLY A 307 -12.36 -15.74 -7.92
C GLY A 307 -11.64 -14.78 -6.98
N THR A 308 -10.47 -14.31 -7.40
CA THR A 308 -9.66 -13.31 -6.66
C THR A 308 -9.07 -12.30 -7.64
N ILE A 309 -9.02 -11.03 -7.23
CA ILE A 309 -8.45 -9.94 -8.03
C ILE A 309 -7.42 -9.20 -7.19
N ILE A 310 -6.24 -8.96 -7.78
CA ILE A 310 -5.21 -8.06 -7.24
C ILE A 310 -5.10 -6.87 -8.18
N TRP A 311 -5.39 -5.68 -7.68
CA TRP A 311 -5.37 -4.46 -8.49
C TRP A 311 -4.27 -3.50 -8.04
N ASN A 312 -3.27 -3.30 -8.91
CA ASN A 312 -2.17 -2.37 -8.70
C ASN A 312 -1.88 -1.54 -9.96
N GLY A 313 -2.48 -0.39 -10.05
CA GLY A 313 -2.25 0.62 -11.09
C GLY A 313 -3.34 0.70 -12.15
N PRO A 314 -3.44 1.87 -12.81
CA PRO A 314 -4.39 2.17 -13.86
C PRO A 314 -4.00 1.51 -15.19
N VAL A 315 -4.95 1.47 -16.11
CA VAL A 315 -4.74 0.97 -17.50
C VAL A 315 -4.64 2.08 -18.54
N GLY A 316 -4.75 3.33 -18.10
CA GLY A 316 -4.64 4.53 -18.95
C GLY A 316 -4.34 5.78 -18.13
N VAL A 317 -4.30 6.93 -18.81
CA VAL A 317 -4.05 8.25 -18.19
C VAL A 317 -5.38 8.78 -17.64
N PHE A 318 -5.87 8.15 -16.58
CA PHE A 318 -7.20 8.42 -16.01
C PHE A 318 -7.33 9.81 -15.38
N GLU A 319 -6.24 10.53 -15.19
CA GLU A 319 -6.23 11.92 -14.76
C GLU A 319 -6.91 12.84 -15.78
N PHE A 320 -6.89 12.47 -17.07
CA PHE A 320 -7.59 13.16 -18.14
C PHE A 320 -8.86 12.38 -18.49
N GLU A 321 -10.01 13.08 -18.48
CA GLU A 321 -11.33 12.44 -18.66
C GLU A 321 -11.43 11.57 -19.92
N GLN A 322 -10.94 12.04 -21.06
CA GLN A 322 -11.04 11.31 -22.34
C GLN A 322 -10.13 10.07 -22.41
N PHE A 323 -9.20 9.89 -21.45
CA PHE A 323 -8.28 8.76 -21.35
C PHE A 323 -8.50 7.95 -20.06
N GLY A 324 -9.64 8.16 -19.41
CA GLY A 324 -10.00 7.50 -18.14
C GLY A 324 -11.00 6.36 -18.26
N GLU A 325 -11.64 6.19 -19.43
CA GLU A 325 -12.73 5.21 -19.57
C GLU A 325 -12.27 3.77 -19.38
N GLY A 326 -11.06 3.42 -19.80
CA GLY A 326 -10.48 2.10 -19.57
C GLY A 326 -10.33 1.79 -18.09
N THR A 327 -9.72 2.70 -17.32
CA THR A 327 -9.56 2.54 -15.87
C THR A 327 -10.90 2.55 -15.16
N ARG A 328 -11.85 3.38 -15.62
CA ARG A 328 -13.22 3.40 -15.10
C ARG A 328 -13.92 2.06 -15.31
N ALA A 329 -13.85 1.49 -16.49
CA ALA A 329 -14.45 0.19 -16.82
C ALA A 329 -13.87 -0.93 -15.93
N VAL A 330 -12.55 -0.96 -15.75
CA VAL A 330 -11.84 -1.90 -14.88
C VAL A 330 -12.31 -1.72 -13.42
N ALA A 331 -12.33 -0.50 -12.92
CA ALA A 331 -12.76 -0.19 -11.55
C ALA A 331 -14.21 -0.67 -11.28
N LEU A 332 -15.13 -0.37 -12.19
CA LEU A 332 -16.52 -0.80 -12.09
C LEU A 332 -16.67 -2.33 -12.19
N ALA A 333 -15.89 -2.97 -13.07
CA ALA A 333 -15.91 -4.43 -13.20
C ALA A 333 -15.43 -5.11 -11.92
N ILE A 334 -14.37 -4.61 -11.28
CA ILE A 334 -13.88 -5.11 -10.00
C ILE A 334 -14.96 -4.94 -8.92
N ALA A 335 -15.52 -3.74 -8.81
CA ALA A 335 -16.53 -3.43 -7.81
C ALA A 335 -17.81 -4.27 -7.92
N ARG A 336 -18.18 -4.69 -9.13
CA ARG A 336 -19.35 -5.55 -9.41
C ARG A 336 -19.02 -7.04 -9.40
N SER A 337 -17.77 -7.40 -9.38
CA SER A 337 -17.34 -8.81 -9.33
C SER A 337 -17.67 -9.42 -7.97
N LYS A 338 -17.93 -10.74 -7.97
CA LYS A 338 -18.07 -11.53 -6.74
C LYS A 338 -16.73 -11.99 -6.18
N ALA A 339 -15.63 -11.69 -6.88
CA ALA A 339 -14.29 -12.03 -6.46
C ALA A 339 -13.90 -11.33 -5.16
N PHE A 340 -13.04 -11.95 -4.36
CA PHE A 340 -12.29 -11.22 -3.35
C PHE A 340 -11.31 -10.28 -4.06
N SER A 341 -11.46 -8.98 -3.85
CA SER A 341 -10.63 -7.96 -4.50
C SER A 341 -9.73 -7.25 -3.50
N LEU A 342 -8.43 -7.25 -3.81
CA LEU A 342 -7.39 -6.56 -3.06
C LEU A 342 -6.79 -5.47 -3.94
N ALA A 343 -6.91 -4.22 -3.54
CA ALA A 343 -6.35 -3.08 -4.25
C ALA A 343 -5.27 -2.38 -3.42
N GLY A 344 -4.22 -1.91 -4.07
CA GLY A 344 -3.15 -1.16 -3.41
C GLY A 344 -2.30 -0.37 -4.39
N GLY A 345 -1.59 0.62 -3.83
CA GLY A 345 -0.79 1.58 -4.58
C GLY A 345 -1.49 2.93 -4.75
N GLY A 346 -0.71 4.02 -4.75
CA GLY A 346 -1.25 5.39 -4.76
C GLY A 346 -2.17 5.69 -5.93
N ASP A 347 -1.78 5.32 -7.15
CA ASP A 347 -2.59 5.56 -8.35
C ASP A 347 -3.88 4.72 -8.34
N THR A 348 -3.83 3.52 -7.76
CA THR A 348 -5.02 2.67 -7.58
C THR A 348 -6.02 3.31 -6.63
N LEU A 349 -5.55 3.83 -5.49
CA LEU A 349 -6.39 4.50 -4.52
C LEU A 349 -7.03 5.76 -5.12
N ALA A 350 -6.27 6.53 -5.91
CA ALA A 350 -6.79 7.70 -6.63
C ALA A 350 -7.88 7.32 -7.64
N ALA A 351 -7.73 6.20 -8.35
CA ALA A 351 -8.75 5.71 -9.28
C ALA A 351 -10.01 5.22 -8.53
N ILE A 352 -9.84 4.52 -7.42
CA ILE A 352 -10.94 4.09 -6.55
C ILE A 352 -11.77 5.29 -6.08
N GLU A 353 -11.11 6.32 -5.57
CA GLU A 353 -11.74 7.56 -5.12
C GLU A 353 -12.46 8.28 -6.27
N LYS A 354 -11.75 8.46 -7.41
CA LYS A 354 -12.29 9.16 -8.59
C LYS A 354 -13.59 8.51 -9.10
N TYR A 355 -13.65 7.20 -9.11
CA TYR A 355 -14.81 6.47 -9.66
C TYR A 355 -15.81 6.00 -8.60
N GLY A 356 -15.55 6.31 -7.32
CA GLY A 356 -16.49 6.03 -6.22
C GLY A 356 -16.80 4.55 -6.04
N VAL A 357 -15.78 3.70 -6.09
CA VAL A 357 -15.94 2.23 -6.05
C VAL A 357 -15.45 1.59 -4.76
N GLU A 358 -15.15 2.37 -3.73
CA GLU A 358 -14.60 1.93 -2.44
C GLU A 358 -15.42 0.78 -1.84
N ASP A 359 -16.73 0.92 -1.79
CA ASP A 359 -17.65 -0.05 -1.17
C ASP A 359 -17.69 -1.39 -1.93
N GLY A 360 -17.26 -1.40 -3.19
CA GLY A 360 -17.22 -2.60 -4.02
C GLY A 360 -15.89 -3.36 -3.98
N ILE A 361 -14.86 -2.83 -3.30
CA ILE A 361 -13.55 -3.46 -3.17
C ILE A 361 -13.47 -4.18 -1.83
N SER A 362 -13.12 -5.47 -1.83
CA SER A 362 -13.08 -6.27 -0.60
C SER A 362 -12.06 -5.76 0.41
N TYR A 363 -10.89 -5.35 -0.05
CA TYR A 363 -9.86 -4.74 0.79
C TYR A 363 -9.01 -3.72 0.01
N ILE A 364 -8.86 -2.54 0.57
CA ILE A 364 -8.02 -1.46 0.03
C ILE A 364 -6.82 -1.29 0.94
N SER A 365 -5.64 -1.71 0.45
CA SER A 365 -4.40 -1.55 1.20
C SER A 365 -3.92 -0.11 1.17
N THR A 366 -3.63 0.42 2.34
CA THR A 366 -2.96 1.72 2.50
C THR A 366 -1.44 1.59 2.63
N GLY A 367 -0.93 0.36 2.52
CA GLY A 367 0.46 0.00 2.79
C GLY A 367 1.49 0.50 1.78
N GLY A 368 1.08 0.97 0.61
CA GLY A 368 1.99 1.53 -0.39
C GLY A 368 3.16 0.59 -0.73
N GLY A 369 4.38 0.97 -0.31
CA GLY A 369 5.58 0.17 -0.54
C GLY A 369 5.56 -1.21 0.11
N ALA A 370 5.03 -1.33 1.33
CA ALA A 370 4.93 -2.62 2.01
C ALA A 370 4.00 -3.59 1.28
N PHE A 371 2.88 -3.09 0.75
CA PHE A 371 1.99 -3.87 -0.10
C PHE A 371 2.72 -4.43 -1.33
N LEU A 372 3.44 -3.57 -2.06
CA LEU A 372 4.19 -3.98 -3.24
C LEU A 372 5.27 -5.01 -2.91
N GLU A 373 6.07 -4.77 -1.87
CA GLU A 373 7.12 -5.70 -1.44
C GLU A 373 6.55 -7.05 -1.00
N PHE A 374 5.38 -7.07 -0.37
CA PHE A 374 4.71 -8.32 -0.05
C PHE A 374 4.25 -9.07 -1.30
N VAL A 375 3.64 -8.38 -2.27
CA VAL A 375 3.24 -8.96 -3.56
C VAL A 375 4.44 -9.49 -4.33
N GLU A 376 5.60 -8.84 -4.22
CA GLU A 376 6.89 -9.30 -4.75
C GLU A 376 7.41 -10.58 -4.07
N GLY A 377 6.79 -11.01 -2.99
CA GLY A 377 7.22 -12.18 -2.21
C GLY A 377 8.34 -11.90 -1.22
N LYS A 378 8.62 -10.62 -0.95
CA LYS A 378 9.62 -10.23 0.05
C LYS A 378 9.09 -10.40 1.46
N THR A 379 9.97 -10.78 2.36
CA THR A 379 9.69 -10.82 3.79
C THR A 379 9.65 -9.39 4.33
N LEU A 380 8.58 -9.04 5.04
CA LEU A 380 8.45 -7.76 5.72
C LEU A 380 9.06 -7.88 7.12
N PRO A 381 10.13 -7.13 7.45
CA PRO A 381 10.87 -7.30 8.72
C PRO A 381 9.99 -7.17 9.97
N ALA A 382 9.08 -6.18 10.00
CA ALA A 382 8.20 -6.00 11.14
C ALA A 382 7.16 -7.12 11.32
N VAL A 383 6.83 -7.84 10.24
CA VAL A 383 5.95 -9.02 10.30
C VAL A 383 6.74 -10.24 10.73
N ALA A 384 7.92 -10.45 10.14
CA ALA A 384 8.79 -11.58 10.45
C ALA A 384 9.13 -11.64 11.95
N VAL A 385 9.48 -10.51 12.56
CA VAL A 385 9.79 -10.46 13.99
C VAL A 385 8.56 -10.82 14.86
N LEU A 386 7.34 -10.40 14.45
CA LEU A 386 6.12 -10.78 15.17
C LEU A 386 5.82 -12.28 15.03
N GLU A 387 6.10 -12.89 13.88
CA GLU A 387 5.97 -14.33 13.70
C GLU A 387 6.99 -15.12 14.54
N GLU A 388 8.23 -14.64 14.64
CA GLU A 388 9.25 -15.22 15.55
C GLU A 388 8.80 -15.15 16.99
N ARG A 389 8.34 -13.98 17.45
CA ARG A 389 7.84 -13.78 18.82
C ARG A 389 6.58 -14.59 19.16
N ALA A 390 5.76 -14.91 18.17
CA ALA A 390 4.56 -15.73 18.38
C ALA A 390 4.88 -17.24 18.55
N ARG A 391 6.13 -17.66 18.30
CA ARG A 391 6.61 -19.05 18.47
C ARG A 391 7.29 -19.29 19.83
N GLU A 392 7.69 -18.20 20.50
CA GLU A 392 8.27 -18.23 21.86
C GLU A 392 7.18 -18.39 22.95
#